data_e884de096c0f29562426cec4a1137366
#
_entry.id   e884de096c0f29562426cec4a1137366
#
_cell.length_a   1.000
_cell.length_b   1.000
_cell.length_c   1.000
_cell.angle_alpha   90.00
_cell.angle_beta   90.00
_cell.angle_gamma   90.00
#
_symmetry.space_group_name_H-M   'P 1'
#
loop_
_entity.id
_entity.type
_entity.pdbx_description
1 polymer ?
#
loop_
_entity_poly.entity_id
_entity_poly.type
_entity_poly.pdbx_seq_one_letter_code
_entity_poly.pdbx_strand_id
1 'polypeptide(L)'
;IDRSRGLGDVYKRQDIALLTNSYIPTNNITEEEFLEFKFNHLINKKDFELIKEFLINNSEVSNKNKLIKFYSEYFLSNSEVKKACEIFNISGAITDKYLNNFKIYCLILEDKKEQAQLLFDLSKELDEIDTFFENKFNILMGYASKDEIISDENILYFHLSHKTNNDFNYEPKMDSPRYIWSYLSSSNILKNANSFDIENPEDLRLLERATHENVFDERELLDTYKKFQFNITQLLNAKDAYKLLPDYEGRALLYQRLLLSVDVEQRLSMTSELYKSFQKKKLDNAFDNEIKVILKKIKKDDVPSNFTTFYENHTNNKLKKERKIKFNNKKIHQSKLLNYFLNKTSLPKAEKETNDILKKIKRNKKYVFSTKDMILIESLKSDGVKIDKKYSNLYEYNFQFSSDIKQMLSNGELGLLLIKIVDIVGESNLEDLDINTVNLLVSTMNELKNVDLRNEILIEVLPLKV
;
A
#
# COMPACT_ATOMS: atom_id res chain seq x y z
N ILE A 1 -13.66 19.09 11.35
CA ILE A 1 -13.30 19.29 9.91
C ILE A 1 -11.77 19.36 9.70
N ASP A 2 -10.90 19.26 10.71
CA ASP A 2 -9.48 19.63 10.54
C ASP A 2 -8.44 18.62 11.07
N ARG A 3 -8.74 17.32 11.12
CA ARG A 3 -7.81 16.29 11.64
C ARG A 3 -7.17 15.39 10.56
N SER A 4 -7.49 15.59 9.28
CA SER A 4 -6.85 14.85 8.18
C SER A 4 -5.59 15.53 7.63
N ARG A 5 -5.24 16.73 8.11
CA ARG A 5 -4.11 17.51 7.58
C ARG A 5 -2.73 16.97 8.00
N GLY A 6 -2.57 16.33 9.16
CA GLY A 6 -1.26 15.89 9.65
C GLY A 6 -0.60 14.82 8.77
N LEU A 7 -1.31 13.75 8.42
CA LEU A 7 -0.78 12.69 7.54
C LEU A 7 -0.64 13.16 6.08
N GLY A 8 -1.58 13.99 5.60
CA GLY A 8 -1.48 14.60 4.28
C GLY A 8 -0.25 15.49 4.12
N ASP A 9 0.17 16.18 5.18
CA ASP A 9 1.36 17.04 5.15
C ASP A 9 2.66 16.25 5.21
N VAL A 10 2.70 15.11 5.90
CA VAL A 10 3.87 14.20 5.90
C VAL A 10 4.08 13.59 4.51
N TYR A 11 3.03 13.09 3.88
CA TYR A 11 3.11 12.58 2.51
C TYR A 11 3.46 13.68 1.50
N LYS A 12 2.93 14.89 1.63
CA LYS A 12 3.32 16.03 0.81
C LYS A 12 4.78 16.42 1.01
N ARG A 13 5.31 16.34 2.23
CA ARG A 13 6.72 16.63 2.51
C ARG A 13 7.65 15.53 1.99
N GLN A 14 7.23 14.27 2.02
CA GLN A 14 7.96 13.18 1.36
C GLN A 14 7.99 13.39 -0.16
N ASP A 15 6.87 13.73 -0.77
CA ASP A 15 6.81 14.06 -2.19
C ASP A 15 7.71 15.25 -2.53
N ILE A 16 7.67 16.31 -1.72
CA ILE A 16 8.55 17.47 -1.91
C ILE A 16 10.02 17.04 -1.80
N ALA A 17 10.39 16.28 -0.77
CA ALA A 17 11.77 15.83 -0.58
C ALA A 17 12.29 14.91 -1.69
N LEU A 18 11.42 14.04 -2.22
CA LEU A 18 11.79 13.06 -3.24
C LEU A 18 11.69 13.62 -4.67
N LEU A 19 10.73 14.51 -4.93
CA LEU A 19 10.39 14.94 -6.29
C LEU A 19 10.88 16.35 -6.64
N THR A 20 11.34 17.13 -5.65
CA THR A 20 12.04 18.38 -5.98
C THR A 20 13.34 18.10 -6.71
N ASN A 21 13.72 18.99 -7.62
CA ASN A 21 15.02 18.99 -8.31
C ASN A 21 16.17 19.33 -7.35
N SER A 22 16.24 18.62 -6.21
CA SER A 22 17.36 18.68 -5.29
C SER A 22 18.55 17.90 -5.87
N TYR A 23 19.76 18.31 -5.50
CA TYR A 23 20.98 17.61 -5.88
C TYR A 23 20.86 16.11 -5.56
N ILE A 24 21.29 15.30 -6.52
CA ILE A 24 21.36 13.84 -6.34
C ILE A 24 22.29 13.54 -5.17
N PRO A 25 21.90 12.68 -4.23
CA PRO A 25 22.76 12.28 -3.12
C PRO A 25 24.04 11.66 -3.66
N THR A 26 25.19 12.11 -3.16
CA THR A 26 26.51 11.62 -3.63
C THR A 26 27.16 10.62 -2.68
N ASN A 27 26.60 10.43 -1.47
CA ASN A 27 27.16 9.56 -0.44
C ASN A 27 26.21 8.39 -0.13
N ASN A 28 26.75 7.18 -0.12
CA ASN A 28 26.08 5.93 0.28
C ASN A 28 24.91 5.46 -0.61
N ILE A 29 24.62 6.13 -1.70
CA ILE A 29 23.61 5.74 -2.70
C ILE A 29 24.09 6.21 -4.06
N THR A 30 23.90 5.40 -5.09
CA THR A 30 24.18 5.80 -6.47
C THR A 30 23.01 6.61 -7.03
N GLU A 31 23.26 7.34 -8.11
CA GLU A 31 22.21 8.06 -8.83
C GLU A 31 21.10 7.11 -9.31
N GLU A 32 21.49 5.94 -9.82
CA GLU A 32 20.55 4.93 -10.31
C GLU A 32 19.67 4.37 -9.20
N GLU A 33 20.24 4.04 -8.05
CA GLU A 33 19.48 3.57 -6.87
C GLU A 33 18.51 4.64 -6.36
N PHE A 34 18.93 5.89 -6.36
CA PHE A 34 18.06 6.99 -5.93
C PHE A 34 16.89 7.23 -6.90
N LEU A 35 17.17 7.17 -8.21
CA LEU A 35 16.13 7.26 -9.23
C LEU A 35 15.17 6.08 -9.17
N GLU A 36 15.67 4.87 -8.95
CA GLU A 36 14.83 3.69 -8.76
C GLU A 36 13.93 3.82 -7.55
N PHE A 37 14.44 4.32 -6.44
CA PHE A 37 13.63 4.62 -5.26
C PHE A 37 12.52 5.63 -5.56
N LYS A 38 12.82 6.74 -6.27
CA LYS A 38 11.83 7.72 -6.71
C LYS A 38 10.74 7.06 -7.58
N PHE A 39 11.13 6.22 -8.53
CA PHE A 39 10.19 5.54 -9.42
C PHE A 39 9.30 4.56 -8.66
N ASN A 40 9.86 3.77 -7.77
CA ASN A 40 9.09 2.86 -6.92
C ASN A 40 8.08 3.62 -6.05
N HIS A 41 8.47 4.77 -5.49
CA HIS A 41 7.57 5.62 -4.73
C HIS A 41 6.38 6.12 -5.58
N LEU A 42 6.65 6.64 -6.79
CA LEU A 42 5.62 7.11 -7.72
C LEU A 42 4.67 5.98 -8.15
N ILE A 43 5.22 4.80 -8.46
CA ILE A 43 4.47 3.60 -8.84
C ILE A 43 3.55 3.14 -7.69
N ASN A 44 4.08 3.06 -6.47
CA ASN A 44 3.32 2.63 -5.29
C ASN A 44 2.19 3.60 -4.95
N LYS A 45 2.43 4.89 -5.16
CA LYS A 45 1.44 5.93 -4.93
C LYS A 45 0.30 5.91 -5.95
N LYS A 46 0.55 5.41 -7.15
CA LYS A 46 -0.39 5.40 -8.29
C LYS A 46 -0.95 6.80 -8.61
N ASP A 47 -0.14 7.84 -8.43
CA ASP A 47 -0.49 9.21 -8.78
C ASP A 47 -0.02 9.51 -10.20
N PHE A 48 -0.90 9.25 -11.17
CA PHE A 48 -0.57 9.32 -12.59
C PHE A 48 -0.29 10.75 -13.09
N GLU A 49 -0.92 11.75 -12.49
CA GLU A 49 -0.63 13.15 -12.83
C GLU A 49 0.78 13.54 -12.36
N LEU A 50 1.16 13.10 -11.17
CA LEU A 50 2.49 13.33 -10.64
C LEU A 50 3.57 12.60 -11.46
N ILE A 51 3.27 11.41 -12.00
CA ILE A 51 4.16 10.69 -12.93
C ILE A 51 4.37 11.50 -14.21
N LYS A 52 3.29 12.07 -14.80
CA LYS A 52 3.40 12.94 -15.97
C LYS A 52 4.24 14.18 -15.69
N GLU A 53 3.94 14.91 -14.60
CA GLU A 53 4.70 16.09 -14.19
C GLU A 53 6.18 15.77 -13.98
N PHE A 54 6.48 14.63 -13.35
CA PHE A 54 7.85 14.18 -13.16
C PHE A 54 8.57 13.95 -14.50
N LEU A 55 7.94 13.27 -15.46
CA LEU A 55 8.54 12.98 -16.77
C LEU A 55 8.70 14.24 -17.62
N ILE A 56 7.76 15.20 -17.55
CA ILE A 56 7.88 16.50 -18.24
C ILE A 56 9.10 17.28 -17.72
N ASN A 57 9.24 17.34 -16.39
CA ASN A 57 10.32 18.10 -15.75
C ASN A 57 11.68 17.41 -15.79
N ASN A 58 11.73 16.11 -16.11
CA ASN A 58 12.93 15.28 -16.07
C ASN A 58 13.04 14.42 -17.34
N SER A 59 12.92 15.01 -18.52
CA SER A 59 12.89 14.31 -19.81
C SER A 59 14.16 13.49 -20.11
N GLU A 60 15.30 13.89 -19.55
CA GLU A 60 16.61 13.26 -19.79
C GLU A 60 17.00 12.23 -18.70
N VAL A 61 16.12 11.97 -17.73
CA VAL A 61 16.42 11.04 -16.64
C VAL A 61 16.63 9.61 -17.17
N SER A 62 17.70 8.96 -16.70
CA SER A 62 17.95 7.55 -16.98
C SER A 62 16.85 6.65 -16.39
N ASN A 63 16.65 5.50 -17.01
CA ASN A 63 15.68 4.48 -16.57
C ASN A 63 14.19 4.94 -16.51
N LYS A 64 13.82 6.10 -17.09
CA LYS A 64 12.42 6.57 -17.18
C LYS A 64 11.45 5.56 -17.80
N ASN A 65 11.96 4.61 -18.57
CA ASN A 65 11.20 3.55 -19.22
C ASN A 65 10.32 2.77 -18.21
N LYS A 66 10.77 2.62 -16.95
CA LYS A 66 10.00 1.96 -15.89
C LYS A 66 8.69 2.69 -15.58
N LEU A 67 8.71 4.02 -15.49
CA LEU A 67 7.51 4.84 -15.26
C LEU A 67 6.60 4.85 -16.48
N ILE A 68 7.17 4.98 -17.68
CA ILE A 68 6.41 4.98 -18.95
C ILE A 68 5.69 3.64 -19.09
N LYS A 69 6.40 2.53 -18.85
CA LYS A 69 5.84 1.17 -18.89
C LYS A 69 4.68 1.02 -17.90
N PHE A 70 4.91 1.36 -16.64
CA PHE A 70 3.87 1.27 -15.62
C PHE A 70 2.63 2.10 -15.98
N TYR A 71 2.82 3.33 -16.46
CA TYR A 71 1.71 4.22 -16.85
C TYR A 71 0.92 3.63 -18.02
N SER A 72 1.60 3.29 -19.11
CA SER A 72 0.95 2.79 -20.33
C SER A 72 0.25 1.44 -20.10
N GLU A 73 0.89 0.50 -19.40
CA GLU A 73 0.32 -0.80 -19.09
C GLU A 73 -0.91 -0.70 -18.16
N TYR A 74 -0.86 0.19 -17.17
CA TYR A 74 -2.00 0.39 -16.28
C TYR A 74 -3.24 0.88 -17.04
N PHE A 75 -3.10 1.92 -17.86
CA PHE A 75 -4.24 2.45 -18.60
C PHE A 75 -4.70 1.50 -19.71
N LEU A 76 -3.77 0.80 -20.36
CA LEU A 76 -4.15 -0.21 -21.36
C LEU A 76 -4.90 -1.38 -20.73
N SER A 77 -4.48 -1.86 -19.57
CA SER A 77 -5.18 -2.93 -18.84
C SER A 77 -6.58 -2.54 -18.38
N ASN A 78 -6.87 -1.25 -18.26
CA ASN A 78 -8.20 -0.72 -18.00
C ASN A 78 -8.95 -0.28 -19.26
N SER A 79 -8.48 -0.68 -20.45
CA SER A 79 -9.05 -0.33 -21.75
C SER A 79 -9.08 1.17 -22.06
N GLU A 80 -8.34 1.99 -21.31
CA GLU A 80 -8.21 3.44 -21.50
C GLU A 80 -7.07 3.76 -22.47
N VAL A 81 -7.16 3.24 -23.70
CA VAL A 81 -6.08 3.25 -24.69
C VAL A 81 -5.55 4.66 -24.97
N LYS A 82 -6.43 5.67 -25.07
CA LYS A 82 -6.03 7.06 -25.32
C LYS A 82 -5.14 7.59 -24.22
N LYS A 83 -5.50 7.33 -22.95
CA LYS A 83 -4.67 7.74 -21.80
C LYS A 83 -3.34 6.98 -21.79
N ALA A 84 -3.35 5.67 -22.12
CA ALA A 84 -2.12 4.92 -22.23
C ALA A 84 -1.13 5.53 -23.22
N CYS A 85 -1.64 6.15 -24.31
CA CYS A 85 -0.82 6.77 -25.34
C CYS A 85 -0.31 8.18 -24.97
N GLU A 86 -0.99 8.92 -24.09
CA GLU A 86 -0.60 10.30 -23.72
C GLU A 86 0.85 10.40 -23.24
N ILE A 87 1.35 9.39 -22.55
CA ILE A 87 2.69 9.41 -21.97
C ILE A 87 3.80 9.47 -23.03
N PHE A 88 3.57 8.92 -24.23
CA PHE A 88 4.53 8.92 -25.32
C PHE A 88 4.74 10.28 -25.95
N ASN A 89 3.79 11.20 -25.82
CA ASN A 89 3.91 12.58 -26.31
C ASN A 89 4.81 13.45 -25.44
N ILE A 90 5.06 13.05 -24.18
CA ILE A 90 5.85 13.82 -23.20
C ILE A 90 7.16 13.13 -22.80
N SER A 91 7.35 11.86 -23.13
CA SER A 91 8.46 11.05 -22.64
C SER A 91 9.79 11.25 -23.37
N GLY A 92 9.82 11.99 -24.48
CA GLY A 92 11.03 12.18 -25.30
C GLY A 92 11.50 10.90 -25.99
N ALA A 93 12.83 10.74 -26.12
CA ALA A 93 13.42 9.54 -26.72
C ALA A 93 13.23 8.31 -25.82
N ILE A 94 12.88 7.19 -26.43
CA ILE A 94 12.68 5.88 -25.79
C ILE A 94 13.67 4.90 -26.40
N THR A 95 14.36 4.13 -25.57
CA THR A 95 15.34 3.13 -25.97
C THR A 95 14.88 1.70 -25.72
N ASP A 96 13.70 1.53 -25.15
CA ASP A 96 13.13 0.21 -24.83
C ASP A 96 12.30 -0.31 -26.00
N LYS A 97 12.62 -1.51 -26.46
CA LYS A 97 11.97 -2.19 -27.60
C LYS A 97 10.43 -2.30 -27.43
N TYR A 98 9.98 -2.74 -26.25
CA TYR A 98 8.56 -2.90 -25.96
C TYR A 98 7.81 -1.55 -25.99
N LEU A 99 8.41 -0.52 -25.41
CA LEU A 99 7.83 0.82 -25.41
C LEU A 99 7.87 1.48 -26.78
N ASN A 100 8.87 1.19 -27.62
CA ASN A 100 8.86 1.61 -29.03
C ASN A 100 7.70 0.97 -29.80
N ASN A 101 7.46 -0.33 -29.62
CA ASN A 101 6.29 -1.02 -30.21
C ASN A 101 4.98 -0.38 -29.74
N PHE A 102 4.89 -0.04 -28.45
CA PHE A 102 3.72 0.64 -27.90
C PHE A 102 3.54 2.03 -28.52
N LYS A 103 4.61 2.81 -28.66
CA LYS A 103 4.60 4.13 -29.32
C LYS A 103 4.17 4.05 -30.78
N ILE A 104 4.66 3.07 -31.54
CA ILE A 104 4.22 2.80 -32.93
C ILE A 104 2.71 2.57 -32.97
N TYR A 105 2.20 1.73 -32.08
CA TYR A 105 0.76 1.48 -31.99
C TYR A 105 -0.02 2.77 -31.67
N CYS A 106 0.45 3.59 -30.74
CA CYS A 106 -0.18 4.87 -30.42
C CYS A 106 -0.20 5.84 -31.59
N LEU A 107 0.86 5.89 -32.38
CA LEU A 107 0.92 6.73 -33.59
C LEU A 107 -0.11 6.29 -34.64
N ILE A 108 -0.34 4.97 -34.79
CA ILE A 108 -1.39 4.46 -35.68
C ILE A 108 -2.79 4.92 -35.20
N LEU A 109 -3.04 4.85 -33.89
CA LEU A 109 -4.31 5.28 -33.30
C LEU A 109 -4.58 6.79 -33.42
N GLU A 110 -3.52 7.60 -33.42
CA GLU A 110 -3.59 9.05 -33.62
C GLU A 110 -3.66 9.44 -35.11
N ASP A 111 -3.81 8.46 -36.00
CA ASP A 111 -3.82 8.62 -37.49
C ASP A 111 -2.51 9.22 -38.07
N LYS A 112 -1.41 9.06 -37.32
CA LYS A 112 -0.04 9.47 -37.70
C LYS A 112 0.70 8.34 -38.38
N LYS A 113 0.08 7.72 -39.41
CA LYS A 113 0.56 6.49 -40.06
C LYS A 113 1.95 6.62 -40.66
N GLU A 114 2.29 7.76 -41.23
CA GLU A 114 3.62 8.00 -41.81
C GLU A 114 4.72 7.96 -40.74
N GLN A 115 4.46 8.56 -39.56
CA GLN A 115 5.37 8.55 -38.42
C GLN A 115 5.49 7.15 -37.82
N ALA A 116 4.38 6.41 -37.76
CA ALA A 116 4.36 5.03 -37.30
C ALA A 116 5.20 4.13 -38.21
N GLN A 117 5.06 4.29 -39.54
CA GLN A 117 5.84 3.56 -40.53
C GLN A 117 7.33 3.85 -40.40
N LEU A 118 7.70 5.13 -40.31
CA LEU A 118 9.10 5.54 -40.16
C LEU A 118 9.75 4.94 -38.90
N LEU A 119 9.03 5.00 -37.75
CA LEU A 119 9.56 4.43 -36.50
C LEU A 119 9.62 2.90 -36.57
N PHE A 120 8.65 2.26 -37.23
CA PHE A 120 8.65 0.81 -37.44
C PHE A 120 9.85 0.37 -38.31
N ASP A 121 10.08 1.04 -39.44
CA ASP A 121 11.19 0.71 -40.34
C ASP A 121 12.56 0.89 -39.65
N LEU A 122 12.71 1.97 -38.88
CA LEU A 122 13.91 2.20 -38.07
C LEU A 122 14.12 1.09 -37.01
N SER A 123 13.07 0.74 -36.28
CA SER A 123 13.15 -0.32 -35.26
C SER A 123 13.39 -1.70 -35.89
N LYS A 124 12.91 -1.92 -37.12
CA LYS A 124 13.16 -3.14 -37.87
C LYS A 124 14.61 -3.25 -38.35
N GLU A 125 15.21 -2.14 -38.81
CA GLU A 125 16.63 -2.09 -39.16
C GLU A 125 17.54 -2.40 -37.96
N LEU A 126 17.12 -2.04 -36.76
CA LEU A 126 17.81 -2.31 -35.49
C LEU A 126 17.55 -3.71 -34.92
N ASP A 127 16.81 -4.56 -35.62
CA ASP A 127 16.37 -5.91 -35.13
C ASP A 127 15.59 -5.87 -33.82
N GLU A 128 14.81 -4.81 -33.64
CA GLU A 128 13.97 -4.61 -32.44
C GLU A 128 12.52 -5.09 -32.61
N ILE A 129 12.10 -5.39 -33.84
CA ILE A 129 10.74 -5.86 -34.17
C ILE A 129 10.71 -7.38 -34.22
N ASP A 130 9.82 -7.99 -33.48
CA ASP A 130 9.54 -9.42 -33.59
C ASP A 130 8.43 -9.71 -34.60
N THR A 131 8.33 -10.97 -35.02
CA THR A 131 7.38 -11.41 -36.04
C THR A 131 5.91 -11.23 -35.62
N PHE A 132 5.61 -11.33 -34.32
CA PHE A 132 4.26 -11.10 -33.82
C PHE A 132 3.85 -9.66 -34.02
N PHE A 133 4.67 -8.71 -33.54
CA PHE A 133 4.38 -7.28 -33.66
C PHE A 133 4.33 -6.84 -35.12
N GLU A 134 5.25 -7.35 -35.98
CA GLU A 134 5.25 -7.07 -37.42
C GLU A 134 3.93 -7.47 -38.08
N ASN A 135 3.42 -8.68 -37.78
CA ASN A 135 2.14 -9.13 -38.31
C ASN A 135 0.99 -8.23 -37.88
N LYS A 136 0.93 -7.89 -36.58
CA LYS A 136 -0.11 -7.01 -36.05
C LYS A 136 -0.02 -5.58 -36.61
N PHE A 137 1.19 -5.04 -36.79
CA PHE A 137 1.42 -3.76 -37.42
C PHE A 137 0.87 -3.75 -38.86
N ASN A 138 1.21 -4.76 -39.66
CA ASN A 138 0.74 -4.87 -41.06
C ASN A 138 -0.79 -4.92 -41.15
N ILE A 139 -1.46 -5.60 -40.23
CA ILE A 139 -2.92 -5.64 -40.17
C ILE A 139 -3.49 -4.25 -39.83
N LEU A 140 -2.93 -3.57 -38.83
CA LEU A 140 -3.39 -2.25 -38.39
C LEU A 140 -3.18 -1.18 -39.48
N MET A 141 -2.11 -1.31 -40.26
CA MET A 141 -1.83 -0.42 -41.41
C MET A 141 -2.67 -0.75 -42.62
N GLY A 142 -3.36 -1.91 -42.64
CA GLY A 142 -4.16 -2.36 -43.75
C GLY A 142 -3.38 -3.08 -44.86
N TYR A 143 -2.16 -3.51 -44.56
CA TYR A 143 -1.30 -4.26 -45.53
C TYR A 143 -1.54 -5.76 -45.51
N ALA A 144 -2.12 -6.29 -44.45
CA ALA A 144 -2.42 -7.71 -44.31
C ALA A 144 -3.85 -7.95 -43.85
N SER A 145 -4.35 -9.19 -44.09
CA SER A 145 -5.62 -9.65 -43.57
C SER A 145 -5.53 -9.92 -42.06
N LYS A 146 -6.70 -10.07 -41.44
CA LYS A 146 -6.79 -10.37 -39.98
C LYS A 146 -6.12 -11.69 -39.63
N ASP A 147 -5.65 -11.74 -38.39
CA ASP A 147 -4.87 -12.85 -37.83
C ASP A 147 -5.56 -13.35 -36.55
N GLU A 148 -5.61 -14.66 -36.37
CA GLU A 148 -6.23 -15.33 -35.21
C GLU A 148 -5.21 -15.58 -34.07
N ILE A 149 -3.92 -15.26 -34.25
CA ILE A 149 -2.88 -15.52 -33.24
C ILE A 149 -3.08 -14.64 -32.04
N ILE A 150 -3.24 -15.26 -30.86
CA ILE A 150 -3.36 -14.58 -29.57
C ILE A 150 -2.05 -14.75 -28.80
N SER A 151 -1.52 -13.64 -28.28
CA SER A 151 -0.37 -13.63 -27.37
C SER A 151 -0.77 -12.96 -26.04
N ASP A 152 -0.43 -13.62 -24.94
CA ASP A 152 -0.60 -13.14 -23.57
C ASP A 152 0.75 -12.82 -22.86
N GLU A 153 1.82 -12.72 -23.67
CA GLU A 153 3.17 -12.41 -23.19
C GLU A 153 3.25 -11.06 -22.47
N ASN A 154 2.56 -10.06 -23.01
CA ASN A 154 2.45 -8.73 -22.41
C ASN A 154 1.11 -8.10 -22.78
N ILE A 155 0.73 -7.02 -22.07
CA ILE A 155 -0.58 -6.39 -22.25
C ILE A 155 -0.76 -5.73 -23.61
N LEU A 156 0.30 -5.21 -24.23
CA LEU A 156 0.23 -4.65 -25.56
C LEU A 156 -0.10 -5.74 -26.60
N TYR A 157 0.60 -6.87 -26.57
CA TYR A 157 0.37 -7.98 -27.50
C TYR A 157 -1.00 -8.60 -27.31
N PHE A 158 -1.45 -8.70 -26.07
CA PHE A 158 -2.80 -9.16 -25.77
C PHE A 158 -3.86 -8.21 -26.33
N HIS A 159 -3.67 -6.92 -26.16
CA HIS A 159 -4.55 -5.90 -26.72
C HIS A 159 -4.54 -5.94 -28.26
N LEU A 160 -3.38 -6.06 -28.88
CA LEU A 160 -3.26 -6.17 -30.34
C LEU A 160 -3.95 -7.43 -30.87
N SER A 161 -3.81 -8.57 -30.17
CA SER A 161 -4.54 -9.79 -30.49
C SER A 161 -6.05 -9.55 -30.52
N HIS A 162 -6.59 -8.89 -29.50
CA HIS A 162 -8.01 -8.55 -29.44
C HIS A 162 -8.44 -7.59 -30.56
N LYS A 163 -7.63 -6.59 -30.91
CA LYS A 163 -7.98 -5.58 -31.93
C LYS A 163 -7.88 -6.09 -33.36
N THR A 164 -7.05 -7.09 -33.62
CA THR A 164 -6.81 -7.66 -34.96
C THR A 164 -7.56 -8.95 -35.23
N ASN A 165 -8.22 -9.52 -34.22
CA ASN A 165 -9.03 -10.74 -34.36
C ASN A 165 -10.52 -10.41 -34.12
N ASN A 166 -11.39 -10.75 -35.09
CA ASN A 166 -12.83 -10.53 -34.96
C ASN A 166 -13.50 -11.55 -34.05
N ASP A 167 -12.97 -12.77 -34.02
CA ASP A 167 -13.50 -13.90 -33.26
C ASP A 167 -12.66 -14.12 -31.99
N PHE A 168 -12.17 -13.00 -31.39
CA PHE A 168 -11.34 -13.07 -30.23
C PHE A 168 -12.06 -13.77 -29.08
N ASN A 169 -11.55 -14.95 -28.74
CA ASN A 169 -11.98 -15.72 -27.59
C ASN A 169 -10.76 -16.14 -26.78
N TYR A 170 -10.69 -15.70 -25.53
CA TYR A 170 -9.61 -16.04 -24.63
C TYR A 170 -10.16 -16.37 -23.25
N GLU A 171 -9.85 -17.55 -22.76
CA GLU A 171 -10.18 -17.98 -21.40
C GLU A 171 -8.95 -17.82 -20.52
N PRO A 172 -8.99 -16.91 -19.50
CA PRO A 172 -7.86 -16.70 -18.62
C PRO A 172 -7.62 -17.93 -17.75
N LYS A 173 -6.33 -18.24 -17.52
CA LYS A 173 -5.91 -19.34 -16.65
C LYS A 173 -5.71 -18.84 -15.23
N MET A 174 -5.61 -19.77 -14.25
CA MET A 174 -5.36 -19.45 -12.84
C MET A 174 -4.05 -18.67 -12.61
N ASP A 175 -3.07 -18.86 -13.45
CA ASP A 175 -1.77 -18.19 -13.42
C ASP A 175 -1.69 -16.97 -14.35
N SER A 176 -2.76 -16.65 -15.08
CA SER A 176 -2.81 -15.46 -15.93
C SER A 176 -2.50 -14.21 -15.11
N PRO A 177 -1.64 -13.32 -15.64
CA PRO A 177 -1.27 -12.08 -14.94
C PRO A 177 -2.49 -11.18 -14.68
N ARG A 178 -2.42 -10.40 -13.60
CA ARG A 178 -3.50 -9.49 -13.20
C ARG A 178 -3.92 -8.51 -14.31
N TYR A 179 -2.98 -8.04 -15.13
CA TYR A 179 -3.31 -7.12 -16.21
C TYR A 179 -4.21 -7.74 -17.28
N ILE A 180 -4.12 -9.06 -17.52
CA ILE A 180 -5.02 -9.78 -18.42
C ILE A 180 -6.43 -9.80 -17.85
N TRP A 181 -6.59 -10.15 -16.57
CA TRP A 181 -7.88 -10.12 -15.88
C TRP A 181 -8.53 -8.73 -15.94
N SER A 182 -7.75 -7.69 -15.63
CA SER A 182 -8.23 -6.30 -15.69
C SER A 182 -8.68 -5.92 -17.10
N TYR A 183 -7.90 -6.30 -18.11
CA TYR A 183 -8.21 -6.01 -19.51
C TYR A 183 -9.49 -6.71 -19.99
N LEU A 184 -9.63 -8.01 -19.71
CA LEU A 184 -10.81 -8.79 -20.10
C LEU A 184 -12.09 -8.21 -19.46
N SER A 185 -12.01 -7.81 -18.20
CA SER A 185 -13.10 -7.16 -17.48
C SER A 185 -13.44 -5.80 -18.07
N SER A 186 -12.46 -4.91 -18.20
CA SER A 186 -12.66 -3.54 -18.68
C SER A 186 -13.10 -3.48 -20.15
N SER A 187 -12.76 -4.50 -20.94
CA SER A 187 -13.17 -4.66 -22.33
C SER A 187 -14.52 -5.39 -22.50
N ASN A 188 -15.17 -5.81 -21.40
CA ASN A 188 -16.41 -6.62 -21.42
C ASN A 188 -16.30 -7.94 -22.21
N ILE A 189 -15.13 -8.55 -22.22
CA ILE A 189 -14.88 -9.82 -22.94
C ILE A 189 -15.00 -11.02 -21.98
N LEU A 190 -14.87 -10.76 -20.66
CA LEU A 190 -14.97 -11.81 -19.67
C LEU A 190 -16.40 -12.35 -19.58
N LYS A 191 -16.55 -13.68 -19.45
CA LYS A 191 -17.84 -14.31 -19.19
C LYS A 191 -18.49 -13.66 -17.95
N ASN A 192 -19.80 -13.44 -17.97
CA ASN A 192 -20.53 -12.95 -16.81
C ASN A 192 -20.47 -13.98 -15.66
N ALA A 193 -20.46 -13.55 -14.41
CA ALA A 193 -20.45 -14.45 -13.25
C ALA A 193 -21.56 -15.51 -13.28
N ASN A 194 -22.71 -15.20 -13.87
CA ASN A 194 -23.84 -16.12 -14.03
C ASN A 194 -23.65 -17.19 -15.12
N SER A 195 -22.65 -17.08 -15.98
CA SER A 195 -22.35 -18.04 -17.05
C SER A 195 -21.34 -19.12 -16.62
N PHE A 196 -20.79 -19.03 -15.40
CA PHE A 196 -19.95 -20.07 -14.85
C PHE A 196 -20.79 -21.28 -14.43
N ASP A 197 -20.35 -22.46 -14.83
CA ASP A 197 -21.02 -23.71 -14.46
C ASP A 197 -20.62 -24.10 -13.03
N ILE A 198 -21.64 -24.22 -12.16
CA ILE A 198 -21.43 -24.61 -10.75
C ILE A 198 -20.96 -26.06 -10.64
N GLU A 199 -21.29 -26.90 -11.61
CA GLU A 199 -20.86 -28.31 -11.64
C GLU A 199 -19.43 -28.46 -12.15
N ASN A 200 -18.86 -27.41 -12.77
CA ASN A 200 -17.48 -27.42 -13.25
C ASN A 200 -16.51 -26.85 -12.20
N PRO A 201 -15.63 -27.68 -11.62
CA PRO A 201 -14.64 -27.25 -10.63
C PRO A 201 -13.71 -26.13 -11.12
N GLU A 202 -13.36 -26.11 -12.39
CA GLU A 202 -12.45 -25.11 -12.97
C GLU A 202 -13.12 -23.75 -13.08
N ASP A 203 -14.37 -23.73 -13.54
CA ASP A 203 -15.17 -22.50 -13.60
C ASP A 203 -15.30 -21.82 -12.24
N LEU A 204 -15.51 -22.60 -11.18
CA LEU A 204 -15.61 -22.06 -9.82
C LEU A 204 -14.28 -21.50 -9.30
N ARG A 205 -13.19 -22.18 -9.57
CA ARG A 205 -11.84 -21.68 -9.23
C ARG A 205 -11.53 -20.38 -9.98
N LEU A 206 -11.91 -20.30 -11.26
CA LEU A 206 -11.76 -19.09 -12.05
C LEU A 206 -12.62 -17.95 -11.51
N LEU A 207 -13.86 -18.23 -11.09
CA LEU A 207 -14.72 -17.23 -10.45
C LEU A 207 -14.13 -16.71 -9.14
N GLU A 208 -13.61 -17.60 -8.29
CA GLU A 208 -12.90 -17.21 -7.05
C GLU A 208 -11.66 -16.35 -7.36
N ARG A 209 -10.89 -16.73 -8.37
CA ARG A 209 -9.71 -15.98 -8.79
C ARG A 209 -10.07 -14.61 -9.36
N ALA A 210 -11.07 -14.56 -10.24
CA ALA A 210 -11.56 -13.31 -10.81
C ALA A 210 -12.09 -12.35 -9.74
N THR A 211 -12.79 -12.88 -8.71
CA THR A 211 -13.24 -12.11 -7.56
C THR A 211 -12.05 -11.59 -6.74
N HIS A 212 -11.02 -12.41 -6.51
CA HIS A 212 -9.79 -11.97 -5.84
C HIS A 212 -9.07 -10.85 -6.59
N GLU A 213 -9.08 -10.88 -7.91
CA GLU A 213 -8.50 -9.80 -8.75
C GLU A 213 -9.40 -8.56 -8.83
N ASN A 214 -10.53 -8.54 -8.13
CA ASN A 214 -11.56 -7.50 -8.13
C ASN A 214 -12.21 -7.29 -9.51
N VAL A 215 -12.35 -8.33 -10.28
CA VAL A 215 -13.04 -8.35 -11.57
C VAL A 215 -14.53 -8.58 -11.38
N PHE A 216 -14.89 -9.45 -10.44
CA PHE A 216 -16.27 -9.67 -10.01
C PHE A 216 -16.48 -9.17 -8.58
N ASP A 217 -17.72 -8.78 -8.28
CA ASP A 217 -18.11 -8.44 -6.90
C ASP A 217 -18.13 -9.69 -6.02
N GLU A 218 -17.66 -9.56 -4.78
CA GLU A 218 -17.72 -10.65 -3.80
C GLU A 218 -19.14 -11.23 -3.65
N ARG A 219 -20.18 -10.40 -3.83
CA ARG A 219 -21.58 -10.84 -3.74
C ARG A 219 -21.94 -11.85 -4.81
N GLU A 220 -21.42 -11.69 -6.03
CA GLU A 220 -21.70 -12.62 -7.12
C GLU A 220 -21.11 -14.01 -6.83
N LEU A 221 -19.89 -14.06 -6.28
CA LEU A 221 -19.28 -15.30 -5.82
C LEU A 221 -20.10 -15.92 -4.66
N LEU A 222 -20.46 -15.11 -3.67
CA LEU A 222 -21.20 -15.58 -2.50
C LEU A 222 -22.63 -16.02 -2.85
N ASP A 223 -23.27 -15.39 -3.84
CA ASP A 223 -24.57 -15.83 -4.36
C ASP A 223 -24.43 -17.16 -5.12
N THR A 224 -23.31 -17.39 -5.78
CA THR A 224 -22.98 -18.69 -6.39
C THR A 224 -22.81 -19.76 -5.30
N TYR A 225 -22.13 -19.46 -4.19
CA TYR A 225 -22.00 -20.37 -3.05
C TYR A 225 -23.33 -20.77 -2.42
N LYS A 226 -24.35 -19.91 -2.44
CA LYS A 226 -25.71 -20.23 -1.94
C LYS A 226 -26.45 -21.28 -2.79
N LYS A 227 -26.05 -21.48 -4.05
CA LYS A 227 -26.68 -22.44 -4.95
C LYS A 227 -26.24 -23.89 -4.71
N PHE A 228 -25.11 -24.11 -3.98
CA PHE A 228 -24.67 -25.45 -3.62
C PHE A 228 -25.67 -26.15 -2.71
N GLN A 229 -25.83 -27.45 -2.89
CA GLN A 229 -26.74 -28.26 -2.08
C GLN A 229 -25.93 -29.09 -1.08
N PHE A 230 -26.16 -28.85 0.21
CA PHE A 230 -25.55 -29.60 1.30
C PHE A 230 -26.65 -30.25 2.14
N ASN A 231 -26.39 -31.46 2.60
CA ASN A 231 -27.30 -32.14 3.54
C ASN A 231 -27.18 -31.53 4.96
N ILE A 232 -28.21 -31.79 5.77
CA ILE A 232 -28.29 -31.25 7.13
C ILE A 232 -27.08 -31.65 7.99
N THR A 233 -26.60 -32.88 7.83
CA THR A 233 -25.41 -33.37 8.58
C THR A 233 -24.15 -32.60 8.22
N GLN A 234 -23.93 -32.29 6.95
CA GLN A 234 -22.82 -31.47 6.49
C GLN A 234 -22.91 -30.03 7.05
N LEU A 235 -24.10 -29.43 7.01
CA LEU A 235 -24.32 -28.09 7.55
C LEU A 235 -24.12 -28.03 9.08
N LEU A 236 -24.59 -29.03 9.82
CA LEU A 236 -24.40 -29.07 11.28
C LEU A 236 -22.93 -29.26 11.67
N ASN A 237 -22.19 -30.08 10.92
CA ASN A 237 -20.79 -30.40 11.18
C ASN A 237 -19.83 -29.68 10.22
N ALA A 238 -20.19 -28.50 9.76
CA ALA A 238 -19.47 -27.77 8.70
C ALA A 238 -17.96 -27.58 8.98
N LYS A 239 -17.56 -27.42 10.24
CA LYS A 239 -16.15 -27.28 10.65
C LYS A 239 -15.25 -28.48 10.30
N ASP A 240 -15.81 -29.67 10.24
CA ASP A 240 -15.07 -30.88 9.90
C ASP A 240 -15.39 -31.32 8.47
N ALA A 241 -16.65 -31.19 8.06
CA ALA A 241 -17.10 -31.61 6.75
C ALA A 241 -16.41 -30.81 5.60
N TYR A 242 -16.15 -29.50 5.79
CA TYR A 242 -15.50 -28.71 4.75
C TYR A 242 -14.09 -29.18 4.38
N LYS A 243 -13.41 -29.82 5.31
CA LYS A 243 -12.03 -30.33 5.11
C LYS A 243 -11.98 -31.54 4.18
N LEU A 244 -13.13 -32.21 4.04
CA LEU A 244 -13.28 -33.43 3.22
C LEU A 244 -13.81 -33.12 1.81
N LEU A 245 -14.23 -31.89 1.57
CA LEU A 245 -14.77 -31.42 0.29
C LEU A 245 -13.67 -30.74 -0.53
N PRO A 246 -13.85 -30.60 -1.85
CA PRO A 246 -13.05 -29.68 -2.66
C PRO A 246 -13.05 -28.27 -2.06
N ASP A 247 -11.94 -27.53 -2.20
CA ASP A 247 -11.73 -26.26 -1.50
C ASP A 247 -12.88 -25.24 -1.72
N TYR A 248 -13.40 -25.10 -2.95
CA TYR A 248 -14.50 -24.20 -3.29
C TYR A 248 -15.83 -24.66 -2.67
N GLU A 249 -16.12 -25.97 -2.68
CA GLU A 249 -17.30 -26.51 -2.01
C GLU A 249 -17.22 -26.34 -0.49
N GLY A 250 -16.03 -26.60 0.08
CA GLY A 250 -15.78 -26.36 1.50
C GLY A 250 -16.03 -24.91 1.91
N ARG A 251 -15.63 -23.93 1.06
CA ARG A 251 -15.95 -22.51 1.28
C ARG A 251 -17.44 -22.22 1.15
N ALA A 252 -18.11 -22.81 0.17
CA ALA A 252 -19.56 -22.68 0.03
C ALA A 252 -20.31 -23.24 1.26
N LEU A 253 -19.90 -24.40 1.77
CA LEU A 253 -20.45 -25.01 2.98
C LEU A 253 -20.27 -24.11 4.21
N LEU A 254 -19.07 -23.60 4.42
CA LEU A 254 -18.77 -22.69 5.53
C LEU A 254 -19.61 -21.42 5.43
N TYR A 255 -19.75 -20.85 4.23
CA TYR A 255 -20.55 -19.66 4.01
C TYR A 255 -22.05 -19.89 4.28
N GLN A 256 -22.61 -20.98 3.77
CA GLN A 256 -24.02 -21.32 4.06
C GLN A 256 -24.24 -21.55 5.56
N ARG A 257 -23.34 -22.25 6.24
CA ARG A 257 -23.42 -22.43 7.70
C ARG A 257 -23.31 -21.11 8.44
N LEU A 258 -22.46 -20.20 7.99
CA LEU A 258 -22.33 -18.85 8.54
C LEU A 258 -23.66 -18.08 8.47
N LEU A 259 -24.37 -18.16 7.34
CA LEU A 259 -25.67 -17.50 7.17
C LEU A 259 -26.74 -18.07 8.10
N LEU A 260 -26.68 -19.36 8.42
CA LEU A 260 -27.60 -20.05 9.33
C LEU A 260 -27.23 -19.88 10.81
N SER A 261 -26.06 -19.35 11.12
CA SER A 261 -25.58 -19.21 12.50
C SER A 261 -26.21 -17.98 13.16
N VAL A 262 -26.93 -18.21 14.27
CA VAL A 262 -27.53 -17.15 15.08
C VAL A 262 -26.59 -16.74 16.21
N ASP A 263 -25.88 -17.70 16.80
CA ASP A 263 -24.95 -17.48 17.88
C ASP A 263 -23.69 -16.74 17.41
N VAL A 264 -23.24 -15.75 18.19
CA VAL A 264 -22.09 -14.87 17.85
C VAL A 264 -20.80 -15.65 17.79
N GLU A 265 -20.55 -16.58 18.70
CA GLU A 265 -19.33 -17.38 18.73
C GLU A 265 -19.24 -18.29 17.51
N GLN A 266 -20.33 -18.98 17.17
CA GLN A 266 -20.40 -19.81 15.98
C GLN A 266 -20.19 -18.97 14.71
N ARG A 267 -20.82 -17.80 14.63
CA ARG A 267 -20.67 -16.87 13.50
C ARG A 267 -19.23 -16.43 13.31
N LEU A 268 -18.56 -16.01 14.38
CA LEU A 268 -17.15 -15.62 14.36
C LEU A 268 -16.25 -16.80 13.98
N SER A 269 -16.54 -17.98 14.50
CA SER A 269 -15.80 -19.19 14.19
C SER A 269 -15.89 -19.57 12.70
N MET A 270 -17.12 -19.56 12.12
CA MET A 270 -17.31 -19.85 10.69
C MET A 270 -16.64 -18.78 9.82
N THR A 271 -16.77 -17.51 10.18
CA THR A 271 -16.12 -16.39 9.47
C THR A 271 -14.60 -16.53 9.47
N SER A 272 -14.01 -16.88 10.61
CA SER A 272 -12.56 -17.10 10.74
C SER A 272 -12.06 -18.29 9.92
N GLU A 273 -12.78 -19.41 9.94
CA GLU A 273 -12.40 -20.59 9.14
C GLU A 273 -12.54 -20.34 7.63
N LEU A 274 -13.61 -19.66 7.21
CA LEU A 274 -13.80 -19.27 5.82
C LEU A 274 -12.69 -18.33 5.35
N TYR A 275 -12.36 -17.31 6.14
CA TYR A 275 -11.26 -16.39 5.84
C TYR A 275 -9.91 -17.13 5.71
N LYS A 276 -9.58 -18.02 6.64
CA LYS A 276 -8.37 -18.86 6.56
C LYS A 276 -8.34 -19.74 5.32
N SER A 277 -9.50 -20.25 4.88
CA SER A 277 -9.60 -21.07 3.66
C SER A 277 -9.27 -20.25 2.41
N PHE A 278 -9.72 -18.99 2.32
CA PHE A 278 -9.34 -18.08 1.25
C PHE A 278 -7.84 -17.73 1.30
N GLN A 279 -7.32 -17.39 2.49
CA GLN A 279 -5.89 -17.08 2.66
C GLN A 279 -4.98 -18.24 2.24
N LYS A 280 -5.31 -19.45 2.63
CA LYS A 280 -4.54 -20.65 2.26
C LYS A 280 -4.36 -20.81 0.74
N LYS A 281 -5.32 -20.32 -0.03
CA LYS A 281 -5.28 -20.33 -1.50
C LYS A 281 -4.83 -19.00 -2.11
N LYS A 282 -4.40 -18.03 -1.29
CA LYS A 282 -4.02 -16.68 -1.73
C LYS A 282 -5.15 -15.97 -2.48
N LEU A 283 -6.35 -16.07 -1.95
CA LEU A 283 -7.59 -15.49 -2.48
C LEU A 283 -8.20 -14.46 -1.50
N ASP A 284 -7.37 -13.77 -0.72
CA ASP A 284 -7.77 -12.92 0.41
C ASP A 284 -8.83 -11.88 0.03
N ASN A 285 -8.67 -11.25 -1.14
CA ASN A 285 -9.58 -10.19 -1.58
C ASN A 285 -10.99 -10.70 -1.93
N ALA A 286 -11.13 -12.01 -2.20
CA ALA A 286 -12.44 -12.58 -2.55
C ALA A 286 -13.44 -12.65 -1.38
N PHE A 287 -13.00 -12.29 -0.15
CA PHE A 287 -13.85 -12.26 1.04
C PHE A 287 -13.55 -11.07 1.96
N ASP A 288 -12.85 -10.04 1.50
CA ASP A 288 -12.38 -8.93 2.34
C ASP A 288 -13.49 -7.92 2.70
N ASN A 289 -14.43 -7.65 1.80
CA ASN A 289 -15.53 -6.72 2.07
C ASN A 289 -16.65 -7.38 2.85
N GLU A 290 -17.03 -8.61 2.51
CA GLU A 290 -18.11 -9.31 3.21
C GLU A 290 -17.74 -9.63 4.66
N ILE A 291 -16.49 -9.99 4.96
CA ILE A 291 -16.04 -10.16 6.34
C ILE A 291 -16.26 -8.89 7.17
N LYS A 292 -15.96 -7.72 6.60
CA LYS A 292 -16.20 -6.43 7.26
C LYS A 292 -17.70 -6.17 7.50
N VAL A 293 -18.55 -6.56 6.53
CA VAL A 293 -20.01 -6.44 6.66
C VAL A 293 -20.55 -7.35 7.76
N ILE A 294 -20.08 -8.61 7.80
CA ILE A 294 -20.48 -9.59 8.81
C ILE A 294 -20.07 -9.12 10.20
N LEU A 295 -18.81 -8.71 10.37
CA LEU A 295 -18.28 -8.31 11.66
C LEU A 295 -18.88 -6.99 12.18
N LYS A 296 -19.21 -6.05 11.30
CA LYS A 296 -19.90 -4.79 11.70
C LYS A 296 -21.27 -5.02 12.31
N LYS A 297 -21.94 -6.14 12.02
CA LYS A 297 -23.23 -6.50 12.60
C LYS A 297 -23.12 -7.06 14.03
N ILE A 298 -21.91 -7.40 14.47
CA ILE A 298 -21.64 -7.96 15.80
C ILE A 298 -21.19 -6.81 16.72
N LYS A 299 -21.84 -6.69 17.89
CA LYS A 299 -21.42 -5.71 18.89
C LYS A 299 -20.13 -6.15 19.54
N LYS A 300 -19.21 -5.21 19.80
CA LYS A 300 -17.91 -5.50 20.38
C LYS A 300 -18.01 -6.22 21.74
N ASP A 301 -18.99 -5.87 22.54
CA ASP A 301 -19.18 -6.43 23.89
C ASP A 301 -19.63 -7.90 23.85
N ASP A 302 -20.21 -8.35 22.73
CA ASP A 302 -20.66 -9.72 22.52
C ASP A 302 -19.54 -10.62 21.93
N VAL A 303 -18.36 -10.07 21.66
CA VAL A 303 -17.23 -10.82 21.05
C VAL A 303 -16.49 -11.61 22.12
N PRO A 304 -16.42 -12.95 22.03
CA PRO A 304 -15.63 -13.77 22.93
C PRO A 304 -14.14 -13.42 22.88
N SER A 305 -13.44 -13.61 23.99
CA SER A 305 -12.02 -13.21 24.15
C SER A 305 -11.08 -13.86 23.12
N ASN A 306 -11.35 -15.09 22.70
CA ASN A 306 -10.61 -15.85 21.70
C ASN A 306 -10.73 -15.27 20.27
N PHE A 307 -11.77 -14.47 19.98
CA PHE A 307 -11.97 -13.82 18.68
C PHE A 307 -11.70 -12.32 18.68
N THR A 308 -11.32 -11.72 19.81
CA THR A 308 -11.12 -10.28 19.93
C THR A 308 -10.10 -9.76 18.93
N THR A 309 -8.96 -10.41 18.78
CA THR A 309 -7.90 -10.02 17.83
C THR A 309 -8.39 -10.10 16.38
N PHE A 310 -9.07 -11.20 16.04
CA PHE A 310 -9.63 -11.38 14.69
C PHE A 310 -10.67 -10.32 14.37
N TYR A 311 -11.59 -10.05 15.29
CA TYR A 311 -12.60 -9.01 15.16
C TYR A 311 -11.98 -7.61 15.00
N GLU A 312 -10.98 -7.27 15.83
CA GLU A 312 -10.33 -5.95 15.79
C GLU A 312 -9.53 -5.73 14.53
N ASN A 313 -8.86 -6.74 14.00
CA ASN A 313 -8.09 -6.63 12.77
C ASN A 313 -8.97 -6.32 11.54
N HIS A 314 -10.20 -6.83 11.50
CA HIS A 314 -11.08 -6.67 10.33
C HIS A 314 -12.15 -5.57 10.49
N THR A 315 -12.50 -5.18 11.73
CA THR A 315 -13.47 -4.10 11.97
C THR A 315 -12.84 -2.74 12.14
N ASN A 316 -11.58 -2.72 12.55
CA ASN A 316 -10.85 -1.49 12.61
C ASN A 316 -10.42 -1.07 11.19
N ASN A 317 -11.34 -0.42 10.47
CA ASN A 317 -10.84 0.67 9.64
C ASN A 317 -9.94 1.49 10.55
N LYS A 318 -8.71 1.83 10.08
CA LYS A 318 -7.79 2.77 10.73
C LYS A 318 -8.40 4.19 10.79
N LEU A 319 -9.64 4.30 11.21
CA LEU A 319 -10.14 5.47 11.88
C LEU A 319 -9.44 5.42 13.24
N LYS A 320 -8.41 6.26 13.39
CA LYS A 320 -7.75 6.52 14.66
C LYS A 320 -8.83 6.53 15.73
N LYS A 321 -9.03 5.38 16.45
CA LYS A 321 -9.72 5.43 17.73
C LYS A 321 -8.98 6.51 18.49
N GLU A 322 -9.69 7.50 19.04
CA GLU A 322 -9.13 8.32 20.09
C GLU A 322 -8.68 7.34 21.16
N ARG A 323 -7.37 7.01 21.15
CA ARG A 323 -6.78 6.15 22.16
C ARG A 323 -7.04 6.86 23.47
N LYS A 324 -7.90 6.29 24.32
CA LYS A 324 -8.00 6.73 25.71
C LYS A 324 -6.70 6.32 26.36
N ILE A 325 -5.70 7.19 26.29
CA ILE A 325 -4.39 6.99 26.90
C ILE A 325 -4.61 6.98 28.40
N LYS A 326 -4.45 5.81 29.02
CA LYS A 326 -4.44 5.70 30.49
C LYS A 326 -3.07 6.11 30.97
N PHE A 327 -2.97 7.25 31.62
CA PHE A 327 -1.72 7.75 32.18
C PHE A 327 -1.40 7.05 33.51
N ASN A 328 -0.19 6.48 33.58
CA ASN A 328 0.36 5.95 34.82
C ASN A 328 1.29 7.00 35.45
N ASN A 329 0.89 7.55 36.59
CA ASN A 329 1.67 8.57 37.30
C ASN A 329 3.01 8.04 37.89
N LYS A 330 3.32 6.74 37.75
CA LYS A 330 4.57 6.14 38.23
C LYS A 330 5.75 6.35 37.29
N LYS A 331 5.52 6.69 36.02
CA LYS A 331 6.57 6.94 35.03
C LYS A 331 6.28 8.24 34.28
N ILE A 332 7.34 8.98 33.92
CA ILE A 332 7.23 10.31 33.30
C ILE A 332 6.52 10.18 31.93
N HIS A 333 6.96 9.27 31.08
CA HIS A 333 6.41 9.08 29.75
C HIS A 333 4.97 8.56 29.73
N GLN A 334 4.42 8.18 30.89
CA GLN A 334 3.02 7.80 31.08
C GLN A 334 2.25 8.81 31.93
N SER A 335 2.85 9.96 32.23
CA SER A 335 2.23 11.00 33.02
C SER A 335 1.31 11.90 32.21
N LYS A 336 0.70 12.87 32.92
CA LYS A 336 -0.11 13.91 32.30
C LYS A 336 0.66 14.82 31.35
N LEU A 337 2.00 14.78 31.33
CA LEU A 337 2.85 15.56 30.44
C LEU A 337 2.59 15.24 28.97
N LEU A 338 2.12 14.01 28.63
CA LEU A 338 1.69 13.67 27.27
C LEU A 338 0.54 14.56 26.76
N ASN A 339 -0.25 15.16 27.65
CA ASN A 339 -1.30 16.11 27.26
C ASN A 339 -0.75 17.36 26.57
N TYR A 340 0.50 17.72 26.85
CA TYR A 340 1.18 18.82 26.16
C TYR A 340 1.37 18.49 24.66
N PHE A 341 1.89 17.32 24.36
CA PHE A 341 2.08 16.87 22.97
C PHE A 341 0.76 16.60 22.22
N LEU A 342 -0.33 16.42 22.97
CA LEU A 342 -1.70 16.37 22.44
C LEU A 342 -2.33 17.76 22.25
N ASN A 343 -1.58 18.85 22.45
CA ASN A 343 -2.08 20.23 22.41
C ASN A 343 -3.24 20.50 23.38
N LYS A 344 -3.31 19.74 24.51
CA LYS A 344 -4.34 19.89 25.54
C LYS A 344 -3.90 20.77 26.71
N THR A 345 -2.61 21.14 26.78
CA THR A 345 -2.04 21.99 27.84
C THR A 345 -1.04 22.99 27.25
N SER A 346 -0.97 24.18 27.90
CA SER A 346 -0.02 25.23 27.50
C SER A 346 1.39 24.96 28.04
N LEU A 347 2.40 25.56 27.40
CA LEU A 347 3.81 25.44 27.80
C LEU A 347 4.06 25.80 29.29
N PRO A 348 3.53 26.91 29.84
CA PRO A 348 3.73 27.22 31.25
C PRO A 348 3.17 26.17 32.22
N LYS A 349 2.04 25.54 31.82
CA LYS A 349 1.45 24.46 32.62
C LYS A 349 2.29 23.19 32.52
N ALA A 350 2.81 22.84 31.32
CA ALA A 350 3.72 21.72 31.12
C ALA A 350 5.01 21.90 31.94
N GLU A 351 5.58 23.11 31.98
CA GLU A 351 6.75 23.45 32.78
C GLU A 351 6.51 23.19 34.28
N LYS A 352 5.39 23.70 34.83
CA LYS A 352 5.00 23.45 36.22
C LYS A 352 4.84 21.97 36.51
N GLU A 353 4.09 21.25 35.67
CA GLU A 353 3.83 19.82 35.85
C GLU A 353 5.13 18.99 35.75
N THR A 354 6.06 19.36 34.85
CA THR A 354 7.38 18.71 34.74
C THR A 354 8.17 18.85 36.02
N ASN A 355 8.30 20.08 36.55
CA ASN A 355 9.04 20.33 37.78
C ASN A 355 8.39 19.68 39.03
N ASP A 356 7.06 19.60 39.06
CA ASP A 356 6.31 18.88 40.12
C ASP A 356 6.57 17.38 40.10
N ILE A 357 6.62 16.78 38.88
CA ILE A 357 6.93 15.35 38.71
C ILE A 357 8.40 15.10 39.12
N LEU A 358 9.34 15.88 38.64
CA LEU A 358 10.77 15.76 39.02
C LEU A 358 10.99 15.91 40.52
N LYS A 359 10.24 16.79 41.20
CA LYS A 359 10.24 16.91 42.66
C LYS A 359 9.79 15.63 43.34
N LYS A 360 8.75 14.94 42.82
CA LYS A 360 8.29 13.66 43.34
C LYS A 360 9.33 12.56 43.12
N ILE A 361 9.92 12.52 41.93
CA ILE A 361 10.95 11.54 41.56
C ILE A 361 12.19 11.71 42.44
N LYS A 362 12.68 12.93 42.67
CA LYS A 362 13.83 13.20 43.57
C LYS A 362 13.64 12.61 44.98
N ARG A 363 12.38 12.52 45.43
CA ARG A 363 12.04 11.93 46.75
C ARG A 363 11.95 10.39 46.69
N ASN A 364 11.82 9.81 45.50
CA ASN A 364 11.69 8.37 45.28
C ASN A 364 13.02 7.78 44.80
N LYS A 365 13.88 7.39 45.75
CA LYS A 365 15.19 6.78 45.45
C LYS A 365 15.14 5.48 44.63
N LYS A 366 13.96 4.87 44.44
CA LYS A 366 13.76 3.67 43.66
C LYS A 366 13.38 3.96 42.20
N TYR A 367 13.18 5.24 41.84
CA TYR A 367 12.84 5.59 40.48
C TYR A 367 14.09 5.61 39.60
N VAL A 368 14.06 4.80 38.53
CA VAL A 368 15.10 4.78 37.52
C VAL A 368 14.53 5.42 36.26
N PHE A 369 15.20 6.42 35.73
CA PHE A 369 14.83 7.04 34.44
C PHE A 369 15.01 6.04 33.33
N SER A 370 13.94 5.79 32.59
CA SER A 370 13.98 5.01 31.34
C SER A 370 14.39 5.93 30.18
N THR A 371 14.88 5.33 29.08
CA THR A 371 15.16 6.08 27.84
C THR A 371 13.92 6.80 27.34
N LYS A 372 12.72 6.21 27.48
CA LYS A 372 11.45 6.89 27.15
C LYS A 372 11.18 8.14 27.97
N ASP A 373 11.51 8.10 29.26
CA ASP A 373 11.40 9.29 30.16
C ASP A 373 12.35 10.40 29.69
N MET A 374 13.58 10.04 29.31
CA MET A 374 14.58 10.98 28.83
C MET A 374 14.17 11.64 27.53
N ILE A 375 13.71 10.84 26.53
CA ILE A 375 13.21 11.33 25.24
C ILE A 375 12.09 12.37 25.45
N LEU A 376 11.15 12.08 26.35
CA LEU A 376 10.04 12.99 26.64
C LEU A 376 10.54 14.29 27.26
N ILE A 377 11.46 14.22 28.24
CA ILE A 377 11.99 15.41 28.91
C ILE A 377 12.81 16.29 27.96
N GLU A 378 13.65 15.67 27.12
CA GLU A 378 14.45 16.41 26.14
C GLU A 378 13.56 17.07 25.08
N SER A 379 12.46 16.44 24.68
CA SER A 379 11.46 17.05 23.77
C SER A 379 10.77 18.26 24.44
N LEU A 380 10.45 18.18 25.73
CA LEU A 380 9.90 19.33 26.46
C LEU A 380 10.91 20.47 26.57
N LYS A 381 12.20 20.15 26.80
CA LYS A 381 13.27 21.18 26.84
C LYS A 381 13.45 21.84 25.46
N SER A 382 13.38 21.06 24.38
CA SER A 382 13.46 21.59 23.01
C SER A 382 12.36 22.62 22.75
N ASP A 383 11.19 22.46 23.37
CA ASP A 383 10.07 23.41 23.27
C ASP A 383 10.21 24.61 24.25
N GLY A 384 11.26 24.63 25.03
CA GLY A 384 11.54 25.72 25.93
C GLY A 384 11.07 25.55 27.39
N VAL A 385 10.63 24.33 27.78
CA VAL A 385 10.33 24.00 29.18
C VAL A 385 11.59 24.10 30.03
N LYS A 386 11.59 24.96 31.04
CA LYS A 386 12.70 25.16 31.95
C LYS A 386 12.62 24.20 33.13
N ILE A 387 13.69 23.42 33.29
CA ILE A 387 13.84 22.53 34.44
C ILE A 387 14.67 23.22 35.51
N ASP A 388 14.20 23.22 36.78
CA ASP A 388 14.91 23.76 37.90
C ASP A 388 16.31 23.12 38.04
N LYS A 389 17.36 23.90 38.20
CA LYS A 389 18.75 23.43 38.34
C LYS A 389 18.93 22.32 39.39
N LYS A 390 18.14 22.31 40.46
CA LYS A 390 18.15 21.28 41.50
C LYS A 390 17.74 19.89 41.04
N TYR A 391 17.20 19.75 39.81
CA TYR A 391 16.79 18.47 39.20
C TYR A 391 17.66 18.06 38.01
N SER A 392 18.61 18.91 37.58
CA SER A 392 19.48 18.66 36.44
C SER A 392 20.31 17.38 36.55
N ASN A 393 20.67 17.00 37.79
CA ASN A 393 21.48 15.80 38.06
C ASN A 393 20.66 14.54 38.32
N LEU A 394 19.36 14.53 38.02
CA LEU A 394 18.54 13.33 38.23
C LEU A 394 18.72 12.28 37.16
N TYR A 395 19.19 12.66 36.00
CA TYR A 395 19.50 11.79 34.88
C TYR A 395 20.59 12.43 34.01
N GLU A 396 21.29 11.58 33.24
CA GLU A 396 22.23 12.01 32.19
C GLU A 396 21.68 11.56 30.85
N TYR A 397 21.66 12.47 29.90
CA TYR A 397 21.22 12.20 28.53
C TYR A 397 22.42 12.38 27.61
N ASN A 398 22.95 11.22 27.11
CA ASN A 398 24.17 11.16 26.34
C ASN A 398 23.90 10.71 24.88
N PHE A 399 22.78 11.14 24.32
CA PHE A 399 22.48 10.81 22.93
C PHE A 399 23.39 11.63 21.98
N GLN A 400 23.99 10.95 21.00
CA GLN A 400 24.78 11.59 19.96
C GLN A 400 24.34 11.03 18.61
N PHE A 401 24.18 11.92 17.64
CA PHE A 401 23.95 11.50 16.26
C PHE A 401 25.22 10.83 15.71
N SER A 402 25.04 9.88 14.80
CA SER A 402 26.13 9.35 13.99
C SER A 402 26.78 10.48 13.16
N SER A 403 28.04 10.30 12.77
CA SER A 403 28.80 11.33 12.06
C SER A 403 28.12 11.80 10.77
N ASP A 404 27.52 10.88 10.04
CA ASP A 404 26.79 11.11 8.81
C ASP A 404 25.51 11.95 9.03
N ILE A 405 24.68 11.57 10.00
CA ILE A 405 23.45 12.33 10.35
C ILE A 405 23.82 13.73 10.84
N LYS A 406 24.90 13.84 11.66
CA LYS A 406 25.38 15.12 12.13
C LYS A 406 25.85 16.03 11.02
N GLN A 407 26.52 15.46 10.00
CA GLN A 407 26.95 16.19 8.81
C GLN A 407 25.75 16.65 7.97
N MET A 408 24.76 15.79 7.74
CA MET A 408 23.52 16.13 7.01
C MET A 408 22.77 17.27 7.69
N LEU A 409 22.65 17.23 9.04
CA LEU A 409 22.03 18.30 9.82
C LEU A 409 22.80 19.62 9.69
N SER A 410 24.14 19.58 9.79
CA SER A 410 24.98 20.77 9.70
C SER A 410 25.01 21.41 8.31
N ASN A 411 24.90 20.59 7.27
CA ASN A 411 24.87 21.04 5.86
C ASN A 411 23.47 21.45 5.40
N GLY A 412 22.41 21.20 6.20
CA GLY A 412 21.03 21.46 5.80
C GLY A 412 20.49 20.50 4.74
N GLU A 413 21.07 19.31 4.62
CA GLU A 413 20.70 18.26 3.64
C GLU A 413 19.43 17.52 4.09
N LEU A 414 18.31 18.25 4.24
CA LEU A 414 17.06 17.75 4.83
C LEU A 414 16.47 16.56 4.05
N GLY A 415 16.55 16.59 2.74
CA GLY A 415 16.01 15.53 1.89
C GLY A 415 16.74 14.20 2.11
N LEU A 416 18.08 14.25 2.14
CA LEU A 416 18.92 13.07 2.38
C LEU A 416 18.72 12.52 3.80
N LEU A 417 18.64 13.40 4.79
CA LEU A 417 18.36 13.04 6.17
C LEU A 417 17.02 12.31 6.32
N LEU A 418 15.96 12.80 5.68
CA LEU A 418 14.64 12.18 5.75
C LEU A 418 14.64 10.81 5.07
N ILE A 419 15.32 10.66 3.94
CA ILE A 419 15.48 9.36 3.27
C ILE A 419 16.21 8.37 4.17
N LYS A 420 17.31 8.81 4.79
CA LYS A 420 18.08 7.98 5.73
C LYS A 420 17.23 7.54 6.93
N ILE A 421 16.37 8.41 7.43
CA ILE A 421 15.43 8.10 8.51
C ILE A 421 14.41 7.05 8.05
N VAL A 422 13.86 7.20 6.84
CA VAL A 422 12.91 6.23 6.27
C VAL A 422 13.58 4.87 6.09
N ASP A 423 14.82 4.82 5.64
CA ASP A 423 15.60 3.60 5.51
C ASP A 423 15.81 2.90 6.86
N ILE A 424 16.17 3.66 7.90
CA ILE A 424 16.34 3.14 9.28
C ILE A 424 15.03 2.61 9.87
N VAL A 425 13.91 3.27 9.61
CA VAL A 425 12.58 2.85 10.10
C VAL A 425 12.06 1.64 9.31
N GLY A 426 12.38 1.56 8.02
CA GLY A 426 11.93 0.50 7.13
C GLY A 426 10.41 0.42 7.04
N GLU A 427 9.88 -0.79 6.97
CA GLU A 427 8.43 -1.08 6.93
C GLU A 427 7.82 -1.25 8.33
N SER A 428 8.59 -1.01 9.38
CA SER A 428 8.14 -1.20 10.76
C SER A 428 7.11 -0.14 11.17
N ASN A 429 6.10 -0.55 11.93
CA ASN A 429 5.20 0.42 12.57
C ASN A 429 5.97 1.18 13.66
N LEU A 430 5.64 2.44 13.88
CA LEU A 430 6.27 3.28 14.92
C LEU A 430 6.23 2.63 16.31
N GLU A 431 5.17 1.88 16.61
CA GLU A 431 4.99 1.20 17.90
C GLU A 431 5.94 0.03 18.11
N ASP A 432 6.45 -0.55 17.02
CA ASP A 432 7.32 -1.74 17.04
C ASP A 432 8.81 -1.38 16.96
N LEU A 433 9.14 -0.08 16.81
CA LEU A 433 10.52 0.40 16.76
C LEU A 433 11.24 0.20 18.09
N ASP A 434 12.52 -0.13 18.02
CA ASP A 434 13.38 -0.14 19.19
C ASP A 434 13.59 1.27 19.76
N ILE A 435 13.92 1.33 21.03
CA ILE A 435 13.98 2.61 21.74
C ILE A 435 15.12 3.53 21.24
N ASN A 436 16.18 3.00 20.65
CA ASN A 436 17.28 3.79 20.11
C ASN A 436 16.86 4.45 18.80
N THR A 437 16.14 3.72 17.93
CA THR A 437 15.55 4.26 16.71
C THR A 437 14.52 5.34 17.03
N VAL A 438 13.64 5.12 18.02
CA VAL A 438 12.72 6.16 18.51
C VAL A 438 13.46 7.40 19.00
N ASN A 439 14.53 7.21 19.75
CA ASN A 439 15.35 8.32 20.24
C ASN A 439 16.00 9.11 19.09
N LEU A 440 16.51 8.41 18.09
CA LEU A 440 17.05 9.02 16.88
C LEU A 440 16.00 9.87 16.15
N LEU A 441 14.81 9.29 15.91
CA LEU A 441 13.71 9.99 15.25
C LEU A 441 13.31 11.27 15.97
N VAL A 442 13.03 11.15 17.27
CA VAL A 442 12.58 12.28 18.08
C VAL A 442 13.66 13.35 18.20
N SER A 443 14.92 12.95 18.41
CA SER A 443 16.05 13.89 18.49
C SER A 443 16.26 14.62 17.16
N THR A 444 16.13 13.92 16.02
CA THR A 444 16.21 14.56 14.70
C THR A 444 15.07 15.56 14.50
N MET A 445 13.84 15.22 14.90
CA MET A 445 12.71 16.17 14.80
C MET A 445 12.87 17.36 15.72
N ASN A 446 13.51 17.20 16.90
CA ASN A 446 13.84 18.31 17.79
C ASN A 446 14.84 19.27 17.13
N GLU A 447 15.91 18.76 16.51
CA GLU A 447 16.90 19.58 15.80
C GLU A 447 16.29 20.31 14.59
N LEU A 448 15.41 19.64 13.85
CA LEU A 448 14.69 20.21 12.71
C LEU A 448 13.57 21.17 13.13
N LYS A 449 13.29 21.29 14.43
CA LYS A 449 12.15 22.04 14.99
C LYS A 449 10.81 21.64 14.36
N ASN A 450 10.69 20.38 13.95
CA ASN A 450 9.44 19.84 13.41
C ASN A 450 8.56 19.31 14.55
N VAL A 451 7.92 20.24 15.25
CA VAL A 451 7.14 19.98 16.47
C VAL A 451 5.96 19.05 16.20
N ASP A 452 5.28 19.21 15.07
CA ASP A 452 4.06 18.43 14.75
C ASP A 452 4.37 16.95 14.57
N LEU A 453 5.35 16.63 13.72
CA LEU A 453 5.75 15.24 13.46
C LEU A 453 6.35 14.58 14.72
N ARG A 454 7.17 15.33 15.45
CA ARG A 454 7.70 14.86 16.73
C ARG A 454 6.59 14.49 17.72
N ASN A 455 5.59 15.36 17.86
CA ASN A 455 4.47 15.13 18.78
C ASN A 455 3.65 13.89 18.36
N GLU A 456 3.43 13.68 17.07
CA GLU A 456 2.77 12.49 16.57
C GLU A 456 3.54 11.21 16.93
N ILE A 457 4.86 11.20 16.70
CA ILE A 457 5.74 10.08 17.08
C ILE A 457 5.68 9.82 18.58
N LEU A 458 5.81 10.85 19.40
CA LEU A 458 5.79 10.72 20.86
C LEU A 458 4.46 10.15 21.39
N ILE A 459 3.34 10.58 20.83
CA ILE A 459 2.01 10.11 21.22
C ILE A 459 1.82 8.64 20.85
N GLU A 460 2.40 8.20 19.76
CA GLU A 460 2.24 6.83 19.28
C GLU A 460 3.15 5.83 20.00
N VAL A 461 4.38 6.23 20.28
CA VAL A 461 5.44 5.33 20.77
C VAL A 461 5.58 5.32 22.29
N LEU A 462 5.41 6.48 22.96
CA LEU A 462 5.70 6.56 24.39
C LEU A 462 4.69 5.85 25.30
N PRO A 463 3.36 5.96 25.09
CA PRO A 463 2.41 5.28 25.94
C PRO A 463 2.58 3.77 25.82
N LEU A 464 2.80 3.09 26.94
CA LEU A 464 2.74 1.63 26.94
C LEU A 464 1.32 1.19 26.58
N LYS A 465 1.21 0.24 25.66
CA LYS A 465 -0.04 -0.50 25.46
C LYS A 465 -0.33 -1.25 26.77
N VAL A 466 -1.47 -0.99 27.40
CA VAL A 466 -1.99 -1.69 28.56
C VAL A 466 -3.08 -2.62 28.09
#